data_43a24799198b14802bb87aa74e268366
#
_entry.id   43a24799198b14802bb87aa74e268366
#
_cell.length_a   1.000
_cell.length_b   1.000
_cell.length_c   1.000
_cell.angle_alpha   90.00
_cell.angle_beta   90.00
_cell.angle_gamma   90.00
#
_symmetry.space_group_name_H-M   'P 1'
#
loop_
_entity.id
_entity.type
_entity.pdbx_description
1 polymer ?
#
loop_
_entity_poly.entity_id
_entity_poly.type
_entity_poly.pdbx_seq_one_letter_code
_entity_poly.pdbx_strand_id
1 'polypeptide(L)'
;VPPREIVAIAQRRFTKPVELRRTHPHYENWKPSLYGPAFYETIYMAPSYQLGSLAQGSGGDWRGFSLQVTKNNDSINGLTVTAERPHVIAQSKNLLIWHGSETPQLSVPDAQVERIDGITFLTYDQTWIAVHPFDRGFALEIGDPQTHVGLVPFKRFVTARARLVVDAHRVQYRASNGSTLT
;
A
#
# COMPACT_ATOMS: atom_id res chain seq x y z
N VAL A 1 -22.84 -23.47 -1.25
CA VAL A 1 -21.46 -23.53 -1.73
C VAL A 1 -21.11 -22.14 -2.26
N PRO A 2 -20.05 -21.50 -1.81
CA PRO A 2 -19.68 -20.16 -2.29
C PRO A 2 -19.33 -20.20 -3.79
N PRO A 3 -19.59 -19.12 -4.53
CA PRO A 3 -19.20 -19.00 -5.91
C PRO A 3 -17.70 -19.28 -6.12
N ARG A 4 -17.36 -19.91 -7.25
CA ARG A 4 -15.96 -20.30 -7.55
C ARG A 4 -15.00 -19.11 -7.56
N GLU A 5 -15.48 -17.95 -8.00
CA GLU A 5 -14.70 -16.70 -8.03
C GLU A 5 -14.33 -16.24 -6.61
N ILE A 6 -15.25 -16.36 -5.65
CA ILE A 6 -15.00 -16.03 -4.25
C ILE A 6 -13.99 -16.99 -3.64
N VAL A 7 -14.11 -18.29 -3.96
CA VAL A 7 -13.13 -19.31 -3.52
C VAL A 7 -11.74 -19.02 -4.11
N ALA A 8 -11.66 -18.65 -5.38
CA ALA A 8 -10.40 -18.31 -6.04
C ALA A 8 -9.74 -17.09 -5.41
N ILE A 9 -10.53 -16.06 -5.08
CA ILE A 9 -10.04 -14.86 -4.38
C ILE A 9 -9.54 -15.23 -2.97
N ALA A 10 -10.34 -15.98 -2.22
CA ALA A 10 -9.97 -16.40 -0.86
C ALA A 10 -8.70 -17.28 -0.84
N GLN A 11 -8.52 -18.11 -1.87
CA GLN A 11 -7.34 -18.95 -2.05
C GLN A 11 -6.21 -18.26 -2.82
N ARG A 12 -6.37 -16.97 -3.17
CA ARG A 12 -5.43 -16.19 -4.00
C ARG A 12 -5.03 -16.87 -5.31
N ARG A 13 -5.95 -17.63 -5.89
CA ARG A 13 -5.76 -18.33 -7.18
C ARG A 13 -6.17 -17.46 -8.37
N PHE A 14 -5.78 -16.20 -8.36
CA PHE A 14 -6.01 -15.32 -9.50
C PHE A 14 -4.68 -15.04 -10.22
N THR A 15 -4.74 -14.99 -11.53
CA THR A 15 -3.56 -14.83 -12.39
C THR A 15 -3.20 -13.38 -12.66
N LYS A 16 -4.12 -12.45 -12.39
CA LYS A 16 -3.91 -11.02 -12.59
C LYS A 16 -4.28 -10.27 -11.31
N PRO A 17 -3.50 -9.24 -10.93
CA PRO A 17 -3.86 -8.39 -9.80
C PRO A 17 -5.22 -7.71 -10.01
N VAL A 18 -5.91 -7.49 -8.90
CA VAL A 18 -7.22 -6.84 -8.86
C VAL A 18 -7.15 -5.59 -8.02
N GLU A 19 -7.64 -4.46 -8.53
CA GLU A 19 -7.83 -3.23 -7.75
C GLU A 19 -9.33 -2.98 -7.55
N LEU A 20 -9.72 -2.79 -6.31
CA LEU A 20 -11.06 -2.39 -5.90
C LEU A 20 -11.02 -1.00 -5.28
N ARG A 21 -11.95 -0.14 -5.69
CA ARG A 21 -12.15 1.18 -5.09
C ARG A 21 -13.60 1.32 -4.67
N ARG A 22 -13.80 1.74 -3.44
CA ARG A 22 -15.13 1.88 -2.85
C ARG A 22 -15.22 3.16 -2.03
N THR A 23 -16.44 3.67 -1.93
CA THR A 23 -16.81 4.69 -0.96
C THR A 23 -17.74 4.07 0.07
N HIS A 24 -17.48 4.34 1.34
CA HIS A 24 -18.32 3.89 2.44
C HIS A 24 -19.12 5.08 2.95
N PRO A 25 -20.44 4.96 3.10
CA PRO A 25 -21.26 6.01 3.66
C PRO A 25 -20.89 6.26 5.12
N HIS A 26 -21.11 7.47 5.56
CA HIS A 26 -21.11 7.79 6.98
C HIS A 26 -22.39 7.23 7.60
N TYR A 27 -22.24 6.46 8.66
CA TYR A 27 -23.38 5.91 9.41
C TYR A 27 -23.52 6.63 10.74
N GLU A 28 -24.71 7.17 10.97
CA GLU A 28 -25.15 7.69 12.25
C GLU A 28 -26.29 6.80 12.75
N ASN A 29 -26.11 6.20 13.93
CA ASN A 29 -27.10 5.26 14.48
C ASN A 29 -27.52 4.13 13.50
N TRP A 30 -26.56 3.56 12.79
CA TRP A 30 -26.78 2.52 11.78
C TRP A 30 -27.61 2.96 10.55
N LYS A 31 -27.75 4.23 10.34
CA LYS A 31 -28.41 4.80 9.15
C LYS A 31 -27.40 5.57 8.31
N PRO A 32 -27.50 5.52 6.97
CA PRO A 32 -26.69 6.36 6.12
C PRO A 32 -26.85 7.84 6.48
N SER A 33 -25.73 8.53 6.70
CA SER A 33 -25.76 9.97 6.97
C SER A 33 -25.87 10.77 5.67
N LEU A 34 -26.43 11.96 5.73
CA LEU A 34 -26.50 12.92 4.64
C LEU A 34 -25.15 13.61 4.36
N TYR A 35 -24.13 13.38 5.17
CA TYR A 35 -22.84 14.07 5.10
C TYR A 35 -21.85 13.50 4.06
N GLY A 36 -22.31 12.64 3.15
CA GLY A 36 -21.47 12.03 2.12
C GLY A 36 -20.63 10.84 2.63
N PRO A 37 -19.67 10.38 1.84
CA PRO A 37 -18.87 9.23 2.22
C PRO A 37 -17.93 9.54 3.39
N ALA A 38 -17.91 8.65 4.39
CA ALA A 38 -16.99 8.73 5.52
C ALA A 38 -15.58 8.29 5.14
N PHE A 39 -15.48 7.29 4.24
CA PHE A 39 -14.24 6.66 3.85
C PHE A 39 -14.17 6.40 2.34
N TYR A 40 -12.94 6.52 1.82
CA TYR A 40 -12.56 6.02 0.51
C TYR A 40 -11.62 4.84 0.70
N GLU A 41 -12.03 3.67 0.26
CA GLU A 41 -11.25 2.45 0.35
C GLU A 41 -10.64 2.13 -1.02
N THR A 42 -9.35 1.80 -1.00
CA THR A 42 -8.67 1.21 -2.16
C THR A 42 -8.00 -0.08 -1.69
N ILE A 43 -8.26 -1.18 -2.38
CA ILE A 43 -7.63 -2.48 -2.13
C ILE A 43 -7.01 -2.96 -3.42
N TYR A 44 -5.72 -3.28 -3.37
CA TYR A 44 -5.00 -3.93 -4.45
C TYR A 44 -4.53 -5.31 -4.00
N MET A 45 -4.98 -6.33 -4.69
CA MET A 45 -4.66 -7.73 -4.39
C MET A 45 -3.76 -8.30 -5.48
N ALA A 46 -2.60 -8.77 -5.10
CA ALA A 46 -1.68 -9.56 -5.90
C ALA A 46 -1.52 -10.96 -5.26
N PRO A 47 -1.01 -11.97 -5.98
CA PRO A 47 -0.86 -13.31 -5.42
C PRO A 47 -0.02 -13.36 -4.14
N SER A 48 1.02 -12.57 -4.02
CA SER A 48 1.94 -12.56 -2.88
C SER A 48 1.61 -11.51 -1.81
N TYR A 49 0.75 -10.53 -2.09
CA TYR A 49 0.41 -9.47 -1.13
C TYR A 49 -0.96 -8.84 -1.38
N GLN A 50 -1.43 -8.13 -0.38
CA GLN A 50 -2.59 -7.24 -0.47
C GLN A 50 -2.23 -5.89 0.16
N LEU A 51 -2.39 -4.82 -0.60
CA LEU A 51 -2.28 -3.45 -0.12
C LEU A 51 -3.66 -2.83 -0.06
N GLY A 52 -4.08 -2.41 1.12
CA GLY A 52 -5.35 -1.73 1.34
C GLY A 52 -5.14 -0.39 2.02
N SER A 53 -5.82 0.65 1.58
CA SER A 53 -5.83 1.95 2.23
C SER A 53 -7.25 2.44 2.50
N LEU A 54 -7.38 3.18 3.59
CA LEU A 54 -8.60 3.84 4.00
C LEU A 54 -8.31 5.33 4.16
N ALA A 55 -8.81 6.12 3.22
CA ALA A 55 -8.73 7.57 3.26
C ALA A 55 -10.07 8.13 3.71
N GLN A 56 -10.03 9.16 4.54
CA GLN A 56 -11.25 9.76 5.06
C GLN A 56 -11.86 10.75 4.08
N GLY A 57 -13.17 10.64 3.87
CA GLY A 57 -13.99 11.67 3.23
C GLY A 57 -14.42 12.71 4.26
N SER A 58 -15.54 12.47 4.94
CA SER A 58 -16.08 13.34 5.97
C SER A 58 -16.48 12.53 7.22
N GLY A 59 -16.10 12.99 8.40
CA GLY A 59 -16.31 12.22 9.64
C GLY A 59 -15.40 10.99 9.71
N GLY A 60 -15.66 9.96 10.33
CA GLY A 60 -14.93 8.70 10.38
C GLY A 60 -13.75 8.66 11.35
N ASP A 61 -13.57 7.50 11.94
CA ASP A 61 -12.69 7.33 13.09
C ASP A 61 -11.31 6.83 12.74
N TRP A 62 -11.15 6.14 11.61
CA TRP A 62 -9.89 5.50 11.27
C TRP A 62 -9.43 5.83 9.86
N ARG A 63 -8.14 6.08 9.71
CA ARG A 63 -7.46 6.29 8.44
C ARG A 63 -6.16 5.52 8.49
N GLY A 64 -5.72 5.01 7.38
CA GLY A 64 -4.45 4.33 7.33
C GLY A 64 -4.35 3.37 6.16
N PHE A 65 -3.36 2.51 6.25
CA PHE A 65 -3.20 1.43 5.29
C PHE A 65 -2.81 0.14 5.98
N SER A 66 -2.99 -0.95 5.27
CA SER A 66 -2.55 -2.27 5.64
C SER A 66 -1.86 -2.92 4.45
N LEU A 67 -0.67 -3.41 4.64
CA LEU A 67 0.00 -4.29 3.69
C LEU A 67 0.12 -5.66 4.32
N GLN A 68 -0.54 -6.62 3.72
CA GLN A 68 -0.45 -8.02 4.10
C GLN A 68 0.37 -8.77 3.07
N VAL A 69 1.33 -9.56 3.52
CA VAL A 69 2.21 -10.38 2.68
C VAL A 69 2.08 -11.85 3.06
N THR A 70 2.18 -12.73 2.09
CA THR A 70 2.12 -14.18 2.33
C THR A 70 3.53 -14.75 2.46
N LYS A 71 3.71 -15.68 3.39
CA LYS A 71 4.91 -16.48 3.55
C LYS A 71 4.55 -17.95 3.40
N ASN A 72 5.17 -18.63 2.46
CA ASN A 72 4.96 -20.08 2.22
C ASN A 72 3.48 -20.47 2.08
N ASN A 73 2.64 -19.60 1.52
CA ASN A 73 1.20 -19.77 1.35
C ASN A 73 0.34 -19.94 2.62
N ASP A 74 0.93 -19.98 3.81
CA ASP A 74 0.22 -20.39 5.04
C ASP A 74 0.16 -19.30 6.13
N SER A 75 0.99 -18.28 6.07
CA SER A 75 0.96 -17.20 7.06
C SER A 75 0.81 -15.82 6.42
N ILE A 76 0.00 -14.99 7.03
CA ILE A 76 -0.16 -13.58 6.63
C ILE A 76 0.60 -12.74 7.66
N ASN A 77 1.66 -12.08 7.21
CA ASN A 77 2.34 -11.06 7.97
C ASN A 77 1.99 -9.69 7.40
N GLY A 78 2.11 -8.66 8.20
CA GLY A 78 1.74 -7.31 7.80
C GLY A 78 2.82 -6.28 8.05
N LEU A 79 2.92 -5.32 7.16
CA LEU A 79 3.58 -4.07 7.45
C LEU A 79 2.69 -3.27 8.38
N THR A 80 3.19 -2.99 9.56
CA THR A 80 2.48 -2.15 10.53
C THR A 80 3.08 -0.75 10.52
N VAL A 81 2.21 0.24 10.49
CA VAL A 81 2.58 1.65 10.69
C VAL A 81 2.11 2.05 12.08
N THR A 82 3.08 2.40 12.91
CA THR A 82 2.81 3.01 14.22
C THR A 82 3.01 4.52 14.09
N ALA A 83 1.97 5.21 13.76
CA ALA A 83 1.92 6.66 13.74
C ALA A 83 0.48 7.12 13.92
N GLU A 84 0.33 8.36 14.35
CA GLU A 84 -0.98 8.98 14.41
C GLU A 84 -1.63 9.10 13.01
N ARG A 85 -2.86 9.54 12.99
CA ARG A 85 -3.69 9.65 11.78
C ARG A 85 -2.96 10.37 10.66
N PRO A 86 -2.91 9.83 9.44
CA PRO A 86 -2.32 10.52 8.30
C PRO A 86 -3.11 11.78 7.97
N HIS A 87 -2.40 12.82 7.55
CA HIS A 87 -3.02 13.98 6.92
C HIS A 87 -3.45 13.65 5.50
N VAL A 88 -2.60 12.88 4.81
CA VAL A 88 -2.83 12.44 3.44
C VAL A 88 -2.49 10.97 3.31
N ILE A 89 -3.36 10.23 2.66
CA ILE A 89 -3.08 8.90 2.17
C ILE A 89 -3.62 8.79 0.75
N ALA A 90 -2.79 8.31 -0.16
CA ALA A 90 -3.16 8.06 -1.55
C ALA A 90 -2.66 6.69 -1.96
N GLN A 91 -3.47 5.95 -2.71
CA GLN A 91 -3.11 4.64 -3.25
C GLN A 91 -3.57 4.50 -4.69
N SER A 92 -2.73 3.88 -5.50
CA SER A 92 -3.10 3.36 -6.81
C SER A 92 -2.30 2.10 -7.07
N LYS A 93 -3.02 0.99 -7.26
CA LYS A 93 -2.41 -0.33 -7.44
C LYS A 93 -1.41 -0.66 -6.33
N ASN A 94 -0.18 -0.95 -6.70
CA ASN A 94 0.94 -1.29 -5.84
C ASN A 94 1.71 -0.07 -5.28
N LEU A 95 1.19 1.13 -5.45
CA LEU A 95 1.79 2.39 -4.99
C LEU A 95 0.97 2.98 -3.87
N LEU A 96 1.65 3.55 -2.87
CA LEU A 96 1.03 4.28 -1.77
C LEU A 96 1.89 5.47 -1.37
N ILE A 97 1.25 6.60 -1.07
CA ILE A 97 1.83 7.74 -0.36
C ILE A 97 1.12 7.85 0.99
N TRP A 98 1.90 7.97 2.03
CA TRP A 98 1.42 8.26 3.38
C TRP A 98 2.15 9.49 3.94
N HIS A 99 1.41 10.44 4.49
CA HIS A 99 1.96 11.62 5.16
C HIS A 99 1.14 11.94 6.41
N GLY A 100 1.79 12.19 7.52
CA GLY A 100 1.16 12.43 8.83
C GLY A 100 1.78 13.58 9.60
N SER A 101 1.39 13.69 10.86
CA SER A 101 1.95 14.68 11.81
C SER A 101 3.33 14.29 12.32
N GLU A 102 3.65 12.99 12.30
CA GLU A 102 4.88 12.41 12.82
C GLU A 102 5.58 11.57 11.76
N THR A 103 6.86 11.31 11.95
CA THR A 103 7.59 10.35 11.10
C THR A 103 7.11 8.94 11.45
N PRO A 104 6.53 8.21 10.49
CA PRO A 104 6.00 6.89 10.76
C PRO A 104 7.14 5.88 11.00
N GLN A 105 6.90 4.98 11.91
CA GLN A 105 7.74 3.80 12.06
C GLN A 105 7.14 2.64 11.26
N LEU A 106 7.94 2.06 10.38
CA LEU A 106 7.56 0.92 9.57
C LEU A 106 8.21 -0.33 10.14
N SER A 107 7.39 -1.30 10.49
CA SER A 107 7.86 -2.59 10.99
C SER A 107 7.25 -3.72 10.17
N VAL A 108 8.11 -4.56 9.63
CA VAL A 108 7.71 -5.83 9.00
C VAL A 108 8.45 -6.94 9.74
N PRO A 109 7.76 -7.74 10.54
CA PRO A 109 8.38 -8.89 11.19
C PRO A 109 9.04 -9.81 10.14
N ASP A 110 10.23 -10.31 10.44
CA ASP A 110 11.00 -11.26 9.62
C ASP A 110 11.40 -10.76 8.21
N ALA A 111 11.20 -9.50 7.87
CA ALA A 111 11.66 -8.95 6.61
C ALA A 111 13.19 -8.78 6.61
N GLN A 112 13.82 -9.10 5.48
CA GLN A 112 15.19 -8.68 5.22
C GLN A 112 15.17 -7.20 4.87
N VAL A 113 16.03 -6.42 5.54
CA VAL A 113 16.10 -4.96 5.38
C VAL A 113 17.42 -4.58 4.74
N GLU A 114 17.37 -3.81 3.67
CA GLU A 114 18.54 -3.24 2.99
C GLU A 114 18.31 -1.77 2.66
N ARG A 115 19.34 -0.95 2.73
CA ARG A 115 19.26 0.48 2.38
C ARG A 115 20.19 0.79 1.24
N ILE A 116 19.65 1.39 0.17
CA ILE A 116 20.39 1.79 -1.03
C ILE A 116 19.91 3.21 -1.40
N ASP A 117 20.85 4.16 -1.50
CA ASP A 117 20.59 5.55 -1.93
C ASP A 117 19.41 6.22 -1.22
N GLY A 118 19.30 6.02 0.11
CA GLY A 118 18.21 6.59 0.92
C GLY A 118 16.88 5.84 0.85
N ILE A 119 16.77 4.82 0.00
CA ILE A 119 15.59 3.96 -0.12
C ILE A 119 15.78 2.75 0.79
N THR A 120 14.76 2.44 1.58
CA THR A 120 14.75 1.20 2.37
C THR A 120 14.01 0.12 1.59
N PHE A 121 14.67 -0.99 1.33
CA PHE A 121 14.09 -2.17 0.72
C PHE A 121 13.78 -3.20 1.79
N LEU A 122 12.53 -3.64 1.83
CA LEU A 122 12.07 -4.73 2.68
C LEU A 122 11.75 -5.91 1.77
N THR A 123 12.38 -7.05 2.04
CA THR A 123 12.17 -8.28 1.27
C THR A 123 11.48 -9.30 2.14
N TYR A 124 10.36 -9.78 1.67
CA TYR A 124 9.53 -10.75 2.34
C TYR A 124 9.06 -11.81 1.35
N ASP A 125 9.77 -12.94 1.32
CA ASP A 125 9.53 -14.02 0.34
C ASP A 125 9.48 -13.47 -1.12
N GLN A 126 8.33 -13.55 -1.76
CA GLN A 126 8.10 -13.06 -3.12
C GLN A 126 7.58 -11.61 -3.19
N THR A 127 7.53 -10.91 -2.06
CA THR A 127 7.10 -9.51 -2.00
C THR A 127 8.28 -8.61 -1.67
N TRP A 128 8.48 -7.60 -2.50
CA TRP A 128 9.57 -6.64 -2.40
C TRP A 128 9.00 -5.24 -2.23
N ILE A 129 9.38 -4.56 -1.17
CA ILE A 129 8.82 -3.27 -0.81
C ILE A 129 9.95 -2.24 -0.85
N ALA A 130 9.80 -1.21 -1.68
CA ALA A 130 10.66 -0.04 -1.66
C ALA A 130 9.97 1.08 -0.89
N VAL A 131 10.64 1.58 0.13
CA VAL A 131 10.17 2.68 0.97
C VAL A 131 11.04 3.89 0.70
N HIS A 132 10.43 4.95 0.19
CA HIS A 132 11.05 6.26 -0.05
C HIS A 132 10.62 7.21 1.07
N PRO A 133 11.46 7.43 2.10
CA PRO A 133 11.10 8.29 3.20
C PRO A 133 11.17 9.76 2.80
N PHE A 134 10.33 10.59 3.41
CA PHE A 134 10.41 12.04 3.40
C PHE A 134 9.94 12.58 4.76
N ASP A 135 9.99 13.90 4.95
CA ASP A 135 9.58 14.49 6.23
C ASP A 135 8.15 14.10 6.57
N ARG A 136 7.96 13.45 7.72
CA ARG A 136 6.70 12.95 8.27
C ARG A 136 5.91 12.03 7.33
N GLY A 137 6.61 11.34 6.42
CA GLY A 137 5.91 10.45 5.49
C GLY A 137 6.83 9.52 4.69
N PHE A 138 6.20 8.78 3.80
CA PHE A 138 6.88 7.91 2.85
C PHE A 138 6.03 7.64 1.61
N ALA A 139 6.69 7.25 0.55
CA ALA A 139 6.06 6.60 -0.59
C ALA A 139 6.48 5.12 -0.64
N LEU A 140 5.55 4.25 -0.98
CA LEU A 140 5.80 2.82 -1.18
C LEU A 140 5.63 2.44 -2.64
N GLU A 141 6.53 1.58 -3.12
CA GLU A 141 6.37 0.81 -4.35
C GLU A 141 6.57 -0.67 -4.03
N ILE A 142 5.60 -1.51 -4.39
CA ILE A 142 5.66 -2.94 -4.12
C ILE A 142 5.87 -3.69 -5.43
N GLY A 143 6.87 -4.57 -5.44
CA GLY A 143 7.17 -5.47 -6.53
C GLY A 143 6.96 -6.93 -6.13
N ASP A 144 6.75 -7.77 -7.14
CA ASP A 144 6.61 -9.21 -7.04
C ASP A 144 7.07 -9.87 -8.34
N PRO A 145 7.08 -11.22 -8.46
CA PRO A 145 7.46 -11.91 -9.68
C PRO A 145 6.57 -11.62 -10.90
N GLN A 146 5.37 -11.07 -10.69
CA GLN A 146 4.51 -10.67 -11.82
C GLN A 146 4.89 -9.30 -12.40
N THR A 147 5.45 -8.44 -11.56
CA THR A 147 5.84 -7.08 -11.96
C THR A 147 7.30 -6.99 -12.37
N HIS A 148 8.15 -7.84 -11.82
CA HIS A 148 9.59 -7.85 -12.08
C HIS A 148 10.12 -9.29 -12.14
N VAL A 149 11.14 -9.51 -12.95
CA VAL A 149 11.77 -10.84 -13.10
C VAL A 149 12.59 -11.28 -11.87
N GLY A 150 12.65 -10.47 -10.82
CA GLY A 150 13.33 -10.79 -9.57
C GLY A 150 13.65 -9.57 -8.72
N LEU A 151 14.10 -9.81 -7.49
CA LEU A 151 14.43 -8.78 -6.50
C LEU A 151 15.55 -7.82 -7.00
N VAL A 152 16.62 -8.35 -7.58
CA VAL A 152 17.75 -7.54 -8.05
C VAL A 152 17.33 -6.57 -9.17
N PRO A 153 16.61 -7.00 -10.22
CA PRO A 153 16.01 -6.08 -11.19
C PRO A 153 15.06 -5.06 -10.56
N PHE A 154 14.20 -5.46 -9.61
CA PHE A 154 13.33 -4.54 -8.90
C PHE A 154 14.12 -3.42 -8.22
N LYS A 155 15.09 -3.76 -7.37
CA LYS A 155 15.95 -2.77 -6.69
C LYS A 155 16.63 -1.84 -7.68
N ARG A 156 17.22 -2.37 -8.74
CA ARG A 156 17.91 -1.59 -9.78
C ARG A 156 16.94 -0.61 -10.48
N PHE A 157 15.74 -1.05 -10.84
CA PHE A 157 14.77 -0.18 -11.52
C PHE A 157 14.25 0.91 -10.59
N VAL A 158 13.93 0.58 -9.35
CA VAL A 158 13.50 1.56 -8.35
C VAL A 158 14.59 2.62 -8.14
N THR A 159 15.82 2.21 -7.84
CA THR A 159 16.94 3.13 -7.61
C THR A 159 17.21 4.02 -8.83
N ALA A 160 17.18 3.46 -10.04
CA ALA A 160 17.49 4.21 -11.25
C ALA A 160 16.37 5.15 -11.71
N ARG A 161 15.10 4.77 -11.54
CA ARG A 161 13.97 5.40 -12.23
C ARG A 161 12.93 6.05 -11.32
N ALA A 162 12.74 5.51 -10.11
CA ALA A 162 11.77 6.10 -9.20
C ALA A 162 12.19 7.51 -8.79
N ARG A 163 11.22 8.39 -8.63
CA ARG A 163 11.44 9.78 -8.22
C ARG A 163 10.35 10.21 -7.25
N LEU A 164 10.78 10.78 -6.14
CA LEU A 164 9.91 11.40 -5.16
C LEU A 164 10.13 12.91 -5.21
N VAL A 165 9.06 13.65 -5.38
CA VAL A 165 9.04 15.13 -5.33
C VAL A 165 8.12 15.54 -4.19
N VAL A 166 8.66 16.29 -3.26
CA VAL A 166 7.92 16.84 -2.12
C VAL A 166 8.06 18.35 -2.16
N ASP A 167 6.95 19.04 -2.27
CA ASP A 167 6.88 20.50 -2.17
C ASP A 167 5.85 20.92 -1.10
N ALA A 168 5.67 22.22 -0.89
CA ALA A 168 4.80 22.76 0.16
C ALA A 168 3.32 22.36 0.01
N HIS A 169 2.89 21.93 -1.17
CA HIS A 169 1.49 21.72 -1.49
C HIS A 169 1.18 20.29 -1.96
N ARG A 170 2.23 19.52 -2.28
CA ARG A 170 2.01 18.22 -2.90
C ARG A 170 3.17 17.24 -2.66
N VAL A 171 2.83 15.98 -2.56
CA VAL A 171 3.75 14.87 -2.67
C VAL A 171 3.44 14.12 -3.96
N GLN A 172 4.45 13.92 -4.79
CA GLN A 172 4.33 13.17 -6.03
C GLN A 172 5.38 12.05 -6.06
N TYR A 173 4.93 10.84 -6.31
CA TYR A 173 5.80 9.70 -6.49
C TYR A 173 5.65 9.13 -7.90
N ARG A 174 6.75 9.12 -8.65
CA ARG A 174 6.85 8.42 -9.92
C ARG A 174 7.55 7.09 -9.68
N ALA A 175 6.86 6.01 -9.93
CA ALA A 175 7.33 4.65 -9.75
C ALA A 175 8.35 4.23 -10.83
N SER A 176 9.04 3.12 -10.59
CA SER A 176 10.04 2.54 -11.48
C SER A 176 9.49 2.16 -12.86
N ASN A 177 8.21 1.83 -12.95
CA ASN A 177 7.49 1.54 -14.20
C ASN A 177 6.93 2.78 -14.92
N GLY A 178 7.14 3.99 -14.37
CA GLY A 178 6.66 5.25 -14.91
C GLY A 178 5.27 5.67 -14.43
N SER A 179 4.54 4.86 -13.70
CA SER A 179 3.26 5.25 -13.08
C SER A 179 3.48 6.36 -12.07
N THR A 180 2.51 7.27 -11.94
CA THR A 180 2.62 8.40 -11.01
C THR A 180 1.45 8.39 -10.04
N LEU A 181 1.73 8.67 -8.77
CA LEU A 181 0.79 8.88 -7.70
C LEU A 181 1.00 10.28 -7.11
N THR A 182 -0.07 11.02 -6.83
CA THR A 182 -0.03 12.38 -6.28
C THR A 182 -1.06 12.53 -5.19
#